data_52a9302c8c320ed2de0fc0ea29b3e7fd
#
_entry.id   52a9302c8c320ed2de0fc0ea29b3e7fd
#
_cell.length_a   1.000
_cell.length_b   1.000
_cell.length_c   1.000
_cell.angle_alpha   90.00
_cell.angle_beta   90.00
_cell.angle_gamma   90.00
#
_symmetry.space_group_name_H-M   'P 1'
#
loop_
_entity.id
_entity.type
_entity.pdbx_description
1 polymer ?
#
loop_
_entity_poly.entity_id
_entity_poly.type
_entity_poly.pdbx_seq_one_letter_code
_entity_poly.pdbx_strand_id
1 'polypeptide(L)'
;MDFALITSIFETLRLTPSSKLTLLKGAEFTLRHYPPTPPDVDTLILDIDSPELAEQVKIVLGIVYADSHILSAVGKAGVTETSLGEFGGAELSYPVSLFVPSLGEGTSFEAFAEIVAHLRAPDGCPWDKEQTHQTLRKHLLEESYETLSALDANDIDGMREEFGDLLLQIVLNSQIAYQDNEFSMTDVMKHIYDKIVRRHPHVFEDLKLDGVDDVLTNWEKLKEKERGKKKDDKGILDGVPASLPALNQAQEY
;
A
#
# COMPACT_ATOMS: atom_id res chain seq x y z
N MET A 1 -13.06 22.26 -8.74
CA MET A 1 -13.64 21.70 -7.51
C MET A 1 -14.60 22.75 -6.95
N ASP A 2 -15.86 22.39 -6.69
CA ASP A 2 -16.87 23.34 -6.21
C ASP A 2 -16.88 23.35 -4.67
N PHE A 3 -16.27 24.35 -4.07
CA PHE A 3 -16.21 24.51 -2.62
C PHE A 3 -17.59 24.75 -1.97
N ALA A 4 -18.54 25.34 -2.71
CA ALA A 4 -19.89 25.54 -2.20
C ALA A 4 -20.62 24.20 -2.02
N LEU A 5 -20.41 23.25 -2.95
CA LEU A 5 -20.92 21.89 -2.85
C LEU A 5 -20.34 21.18 -1.63
N ILE A 6 -19.02 21.27 -1.42
CA ILE A 6 -18.34 20.64 -0.28
C ILE A 6 -18.89 21.19 1.04
N THR A 7 -18.99 22.51 1.17
CA THR A 7 -19.57 23.17 2.36
C THR A 7 -21.00 22.69 2.61
N SER A 8 -21.83 22.64 1.58
CA SER A 8 -23.21 22.16 1.66
C SER A 8 -23.30 20.69 2.12
N ILE A 9 -22.39 19.84 1.66
CA ILE A 9 -22.32 18.43 2.09
C ILE A 9 -21.98 18.34 3.58
N PHE A 10 -20.97 19.10 4.06
CA PHE A 10 -20.60 19.11 5.47
C PHE A 10 -21.72 19.64 6.36
N GLU A 11 -22.41 20.70 5.96
CA GLU A 11 -23.58 21.22 6.66
C GLU A 11 -24.70 20.17 6.73
N THR A 12 -24.97 19.49 5.61
CA THR A 12 -25.99 18.46 5.49
C THR A 12 -25.68 17.25 6.38
N LEU A 13 -24.43 16.83 6.43
CA LEU A 13 -23.94 15.73 7.29
C LEU A 13 -23.74 16.18 8.74
N ARG A 14 -23.84 17.45 9.06
CA ARG A 14 -23.55 18.06 10.38
C ARG A 14 -22.15 17.72 10.89
N LEU A 15 -21.19 17.60 9.95
CA LEU A 15 -19.81 17.33 10.27
C LEU A 15 -19.05 18.63 10.47
N THR A 16 -18.21 18.68 11.49
CA THR A 16 -17.13 19.66 11.56
C THR A 16 -16.00 19.16 10.67
N PRO A 17 -15.47 19.98 9.74
CA PRO A 17 -14.32 19.57 8.95
C PRO A 17 -13.20 19.09 9.87
N SER A 18 -12.75 17.85 9.67
CA SER A 18 -11.53 17.36 10.32
C SER A 18 -10.34 18.15 9.79
N SER A 19 -9.24 18.16 10.55
CA SER A 19 -8.00 18.81 10.11
C SER A 19 -7.39 18.15 8.86
N LYS A 20 -7.84 16.92 8.54
CA LYS A 20 -7.43 16.14 7.37
C LYS A 20 -8.67 15.63 6.65
N LEU A 21 -8.77 15.91 5.36
CA LEU A 21 -9.84 15.42 4.49
C LEU A 21 -9.27 15.16 3.11
N THR A 22 -9.52 13.98 2.57
CA THR A 22 -9.23 13.70 1.17
C THR A 22 -10.46 13.96 0.31
N LEU A 23 -10.26 14.65 -0.81
CA LEU A 23 -11.30 14.96 -1.79
C LEU A 23 -10.95 14.30 -3.12
N LEU A 24 -11.85 13.47 -3.63
CA LEU A 24 -11.70 12.74 -4.89
C LEU A 24 -12.94 12.87 -5.75
N LYS A 25 -12.82 12.57 -7.03
CA LYS A 25 -13.97 12.31 -7.91
C LYS A 25 -14.21 10.81 -8.05
N GLY A 26 -15.47 10.41 -8.15
CA GLY A 26 -15.84 9.02 -8.39
C GLY A 26 -15.14 8.42 -9.62
N ALA A 27 -14.99 9.20 -10.69
CA ALA A 27 -14.28 8.79 -11.89
C ALA A 27 -12.83 8.31 -11.66
N GLU A 28 -12.18 8.72 -10.58
CA GLU A 28 -10.83 8.26 -10.24
C GLU A 28 -10.79 6.78 -9.83
N PHE A 29 -11.93 6.19 -9.51
CA PHE A 29 -12.03 4.77 -9.14
C PHE A 29 -12.22 3.82 -10.33
N THR A 30 -12.54 4.34 -11.53
CA THR A 30 -12.96 3.53 -12.69
C THR A 30 -11.95 2.44 -13.08
N LEU A 31 -10.65 2.69 -12.94
CA LEU A 31 -9.58 1.75 -13.31
C LEU A 31 -8.67 1.40 -12.13
N ARG A 32 -9.10 1.66 -10.91
CA ARG A 32 -8.28 1.37 -9.73
C ARG A 32 -8.62 -0.01 -9.15
N HIS A 33 -7.60 -0.60 -8.55
CA HIS A 33 -7.67 -1.85 -7.81
C HIS A 33 -7.30 -1.69 -6.32
N TYR A 34 -7.06 -0.45 -5.87
CA TYR A 34 -6.76 -0.10 -4.48
C TYR A 34 -7.18 1.35 -4.22
N PRO A 35 -7.71 1.68 -3.03
CA PRO A 35 -8.13 3.05 -2.72
C PRO A 35 -6.97 4.04 -2.82
N PRO A 36 -7.16 5.20 -3.46
CA PRO A 36 -6.12 6.21 -3.62
C PRO A 36 -6.01 7.16 -2.41
N THR A 37 -6.48 6.73 -1.25
CA THR A 37 -6.55 7.53 -0.02
C THR A 37 -6.04 6.76 1.16
N PRO A 38 -5.34 7.42 2.11
CA PRO A 38 -4.97 6.77 3.35
C PRO A 38 -6.22 6.52 4.21
N PRO A 39 -6.35 5.33 4.82
CA PRO A 39 -7.57 4.94 5.55
C PRO A 39 -7.75 5.63 6.90
N ASP A 40 -6.73 6.31 7.42
CA ASP A 40 -6.79 7.12 8.65
C ASP A 40 -7.29 8.55 8.43
N VAL A 41 -7.71 8.88 7.20
CA VAL A 41 -8.21 10.20 6.82
C VAL A 41 -9.62 10.07 6.25
N ASP A 42 -10.54 10.90 6.74
CA ASP A 42 -11.88 11.00 6.16
C ASP A 42 -11.79 11.30 4.66
N THR A 43 -12.62 10.64 3.88
CA THR A 43 -12.62 10.81 2.42
C THR A 43 -14.00 11.23 1.92
N LEU A 44 -14.05 12.26 1.07
CA LEU A 44 -15.23 12.67 0.35
C LEU A 44 -15.04 12.40 -1.14
N ILE A 45 -15.85 11.48 -1.69
CA ILE A 45 -15.86 11.09 -3.10
C ILE A 45 -17.03 11.82 -3.76
N LEU A 46 -16.71 12.72 -4.69
CA LEU A 46 -17.68 13.54 -5.41
C LEU A 46 -18.07 12.92 -6.75
N ASP A 47 -19.22 13.31 -7.27
CA ASP A 47 -19.66 13.03 -8.64
C ASP A 47 -19.70 11.51 -8.95
N ILE A 48 -20.28 10.71 -8.06
CA ILE A 48 -20.66 9.32 -8.38
C ILE A 48 -22.00 9.42 -9.13
N ASP A 49 -21.97 9.26 -10.45
CA ASP A 49 -23.06 9.63 -11.36
C ASP A 49 -23.89 8.43 -11.83
N SER A 50 -23.46 7.21 -11.56
CA SER A 50 -24.17 6.00 -11.98
C SER A 50 -24.04 4.84 -10.97
N PRO A 51 -24.96 3.86 -11.00
CA PRO A 51 -24.87 2.64 -10.22
C PRO A 51 -23.59 1.84 -10.50
N GLU A 52 -23.15 1.79 -11.75
CA GLU A 52 -21.94 1.07 -12.16
C GLU A 52 -20.69 1.68 -11.52
N LEU A 53 -20.61 3.01 -11.49
CA LEU A 53 -19.52 3.71 -10.81
C LEU A 53 -19.59 3.51 -9.30
N ALA A 54 -20.78 3.51 -8.70
CA ALA A 54 -20.97 3.22 -7.29
C ALA A 54 -20.48 1.82 -6.92
N GLU A 55 -20.81 0.80 -7.74
CA GLU A 55 -20.31 -0.56 -7.53
C GLU A 55 -18.79 -0.65 -7.67
N GLN A 56 -18.19 0.06 -8.63
CA GLN A 56 -16.74 0.13 -8.76
C GLN A 56 -16.09 0.79 -7.54
N VAL A 57 -16.65 1.88 -7.05
CA VAL A 57 -16.18 2.54 -5.80
C VAL A 57 -16.25 1.56 -4.62
N LYS A 58 -17.36 0.84 -4.46
CA LYS A 58 -17.56 -0.18 -3.43
C LYS A 58 -16.49 -1.28 -3.51
N ILE A 59 -16.27 -1.86 -4.69
CA ILE A 59 -15.27 -2.92 -4.89
C ILE A 59 -13.88 -2.44 -4.45
N VAL A 60 -13.49 -1.23 -4.87
CA VAL A 60 -12.16 -0.68 -4.54
C VAL A 60 -12.05 -0.38 -3.04
N LEU A 61 -13.07 0.25 -2.44
CA LEU A 61 -13.07 0.53 -1.00
C LEU A 61 -13.05 -0.76 -0.16
N GLY A 62 -13.71 -1.83 -0.61
CA GLY A 62 -13.77 -3.13 0.06
C GLY A 62 -12.42 -3.83 0.24
N ILE A 63 -11.35 -3.37 -0.41
CA ILE A 63 -9.99 -3.84 -0.15
C ILE A 63 -9.50 -3.42 1.25
N VAL A 64 -10.00 -2.30 1.76
CA VAL A 64 -9.53 -1.68 3.01
C VAL A 64 -10.62 -1.64 4.06
N TYR A 65 -11.85 -1.32 3.67
CA TYR A 65 -12.97 -1.14 4.58
C TYR A 65 -13.83 -2.41 4.62
N ALA A 66 -14.24 -2.82 5.81
CA ALA A 66 -15.17 -3.95 5.96
C ALA A 66 -16.56 -3.63 5.37
N ASP A 67 -17.30 -4.65 4.95
CA ASP A 67 -18.68 -4.50 4.44
C ASP A 67 -19.61 -3.79 5.42
N SER A 68 -19.35 -3.91 6.72
CA SER A 68 -20.11 -3.25 7.79
C SER A 68 -19.74 -1.78 8.02
N HIS A 69 -18.72 -1.25 7.31
CA HIS A 69 -18.30 0.15 7.47
C HIS A 69 -19.40 1.09 6.98
N ILE A 70 -19.81 2.03 7.85
CA ILE A 70 -20.91 2.94 7.57
C ILE A 70 -20.45 4.13 6.75
N LEU A 71 -21.16 4.40 5.69
CA LEU A 71 -20.93 5.47 4.73
C LEU A 71 -22.15 6.40 4.71
N SER A 72 -21.94 7.66 4.29
CA SER A 72 -23.03 8.60 4.07
C SER A 72 -23.06 9.04 2.61
N ALA A 73 -24.08 8.62 1.87
CA ALA A 73 -24.33 9.06 0.51
C ALA A 73 -25.21 10.34 0.53
N VAL A 74 -24.72 11.40 -0.06
CA VAL A 74 -25.41 12.70 -0.14
C VAL A 74 -25.82 12.95 -1.58
N GLY A 75 -27.12 12.98 -1.82
CA GLY A 75 -27.73 13.25 -3.12
C GLY A 75 -28.82 14.31 -3.06
N LYS A 76 -29.52 14.51 -4.16
CA LYS A 76 -30.64 15.49 -4.24
C LYS A 76 -31.79 15.17 -3.27
N ALA A 77 -31.97 13.89 -2.93
CA ALA A 77 -33.01 13.45 -1.99
C ALA A 77 -32.61 13.62 -0.52
N GLY A 78 -31.38 14.04 -0.22
CA GLY A 78 -30.83 14.19 1.12
C GLY A 78 -29.68 13.23 1.40
N VAL A 79 -29.55 12.84 2.68
CA VAL A 79 -28.52 11.89 3.14
C VAL A 79 -29.12 10.51 3.28
N THR A 80 -28.41 9.51 2.79
CA THR A 80 -28.67 8.08 3.02
C THR A 80 -27.46 7.46 3.70
N GLU A 81 -27.63 7.01 4.94
CA GLU A 81 -26.62 6.17 5.59
C GLU A 81 -26.77 4.74 5.09
N THR A 82 -25.64 4.11 4.74
CA THR A 82 -25.60 2.74 4.24
C THR A 82 -24.29 2.10 4.66
N SER A 83 -24.27 0.78 4.74
CA SER A 83 -23.00 0.05 4.88
C SER A 83 -22.28 -0.04 3.53
N LEU A 84 -20.95 -0.24 3.55
CA LEU A 84 -20.18 -0.44 2.32
C LEU A 84 -20.72 -1.64 1.52
N GLY A 85 -21.07 -2.73 2.20
CA GLY A 85 -21.63 -3.93 1.56
C GLY A 85 -22.96 -3.69 0.83
N GLU A 86 -23.76 -2.75 1.29
CA GLU A 86 -25.06 -2.39 0.69
C GLU A 86 -24.95 -1.22 -0.30
N PHE A 87 -23.88 -0.45 -0.26
CA PHE A 87 -23.64 0.64 -1.21
C PHE A 87 -23.70 0.16 -2.65
N GLY A 88 -24.01 0.76 -3.60
CA GLY A 88 -24.15 0.26 -4.99
C GLY A 88 -25.48 -0.43 -5.28
N GLY A 89 -25.98 -1.24 -4.35
CA GLY A 89 -27.31 -1.86 -4.42
C GLY A 89 -28.43 -1.02 -3.81
N ALA A 90 -28.11 0.05 -3.09
CA ALA A 90 -29.08 0.95 -2.47
C ALA A 90 -29.85 1.76 -3.53
N GLU A 91 -31.13 2.04 -3.27
CA GLU A 91 -31.95 2.94 -4.10
C GLU A 91 -31.47 4.40 -3.92
N LEU A 92 -30.42 4.79 -4.68
CA LEU A 92 -29.83 6.11 -4.64
C LEU A 92 -30.26 6.93 -5.88
N SER A 93 -30.52 8.22 -5.67
CA SER A 93 -30.79 9.17 -6.76
C SER A 93 -29.49 9.82 -7.21
N TYR A 94 -28.87 9.27 -8.25
CA TYR A 94 -27.60 9.78 -8.78
C TYR A 94 -27.74 11.18 -9.45
N PRO A 95 -26.69 12.02 -9.47
CA PRO A 95 -25.40 11.80 -8.85
C PRO A 95 -25.43 11.90 -7.31
N VAL A 96 -24.53 11.16 -6.65
CA VAL A 96 -24.31 11.26 -5.21
C VAL A 96 -22.87 11.61 -4.90
N SER A 97 -22.64 12.21 -3.74
CA SER A 97 -21.32 12.31 -3.12
C SER A 97 -21.26 11.36 -1.93
N LEU A 98 -20.17 10.65 -1.76
CA LEU A 98 -19.99 9.65 -0.72
C LEU A 98 -18.98 10.12 0.31
N PHE A 99 -19.41 10.24 1.56
CA PHE A 99 -18.52 10.44 2.69
C PHE A 99 -18.15 9.08 3.28
N VAL A 100 -16.85 8.84 3.37
CA VAL A 100 -16.24 7.64 3.93
C VAL A 100 -15.48 8.05 5.18
N PRO A 101 -16.00 7.75 6.38
CA PRO A 101 -15.27 7.98 7.63
C PRO A 101 -13.96 7.21 7.65
N SER A 102 -12.94 7.78 8.31
CA SER A 102 -11.66 7.11 8.51
C SER A 102 -11.80 5.86 9.39
N LEU A 103 -10.86 4.92 9.25
CA LEU A 103 -10.72 3.77 10.16
C LEU A 103 -10.05 4.15 11.49
N GLY A 104 -9.60 5.39 11.60
CA GLY A 104 -8.90 5.91 12.78
C GLY A 104 -7.38 5.86 12.66
N GLU A 105 -6.72 6.41 13.67
CA GLU A 105 -5.28 6.56 13.75
C GLU A 105 -4.56 5.19 13.68
N GLY A 106 -3.40 5.17 13.01
CA GLY A 106 -2.56 3.96 12.91
C GLY A 106 -2.95 2.99 11.80
N THR A 107 -3.92 3.32 10.94
CA THR A 107 -4.38 2.43 9.86
C THR A 107 -3.75 2.75 8.50
N SER A 108 -2.89 3.76 8.41
CA SER A 108 -2.16 4.12 7.18
C SER A 108 -0.67 3.84 7.27
N PHE A 109 -0.03 3.68 6.11
CA PHE A 109 1.42 3.56 6.02
C PHE A 109 2.12 4.83 6.50
N GLU A 110 1.56 6.00 6.22
CA GLU A 110 2.09 7.30 6.62
C GLU A 110 2.08 7.46 8.15
N ALA A 111 1.01 7.03 8.82
CA ALA A 111 0.94 7.04 10.28
C ALA A 111 1.98 6.07 10.88
N PHE A 112 2.17 4.91 10.28
CA PHE A 112 3.20 3.97 10.71
C PHE A 112 4.62 4.51 10.49
N ALA A 113 4.90 5.12 9.34
CA ALA A 113 6.19 5.74 9.06
C ALA A 113 6.50 6.89 10.04
N GLU A 114 5.48 7.67 10.43
CA GLU A 114 5.62 8.72 11.45
C GLU A 114 6.02 8.14 12.82
N ILE A 115 5.40 7.04 13.25
CA ILE A 115 5.77 6.38 14.50
C ILE A 115 7.24 5.94 14.47
N VAL A 116 7.70 5.34 13.38
CA VAL A 116 9.10 4.91 13.25
C VAL A 116 10.05 6.12 13.23
N ALA A 117 9.68 7.20 12.55
CA ALA A 117 10.48 8.43 12.56
C ALA A 117 10.55 9.05 13.97
N HIS A 118 9.43 9.02 14.71
CA HIS A 118 9.38 9.51 16.09
C HIS A 118 10.26 8.67 17.04
N LEU A 119 10.26 7.34 16.92
CA LEU A 119 11.16 6.48 17.71
C LEU A 119 12.63 6.89 17.56
N ARG A 120 13.04 7.41 16.43
CA ARG A 120 14.41 7.87 16.14
C ARG A 120 14.60 9.38 16.26
N ALA A 121 13.59 10.15 16.65
CA ALA A 121 13.68 11.58 16.91
C ALA A 121 14.56 11.88 18.14
N PRO A 122 15.03 13.12 18.35
CA PRO A 122 15.86 13.49 19.51
C PRO A 122 15.25 13.11 20.87
N ASP A 123 13.92 13.20 20.98
CA ASP A 123 13.11 12.84 22.15
C ASP A 123 12.54 11.41 22.07
N GLY A 124 12.88 10.65 21.02
CA GLY A 124 12.43 9.28 20.82
C GLY A 124 13.15 8.24 21.69
N CYS A 125 13.00 6.98 21.32
CA CYS A 125 13.52 5.83 22.08
C CYS A 125 15.07 5.75 22.00
N PRO A 126 15.79 5.71 23.13
CA PRO A 126 17.24 5.57 23.11
C PRO A 126 17.74 4.33 22.38
N TRP A 127 17.03 3.19 22.53
CA TRP A 127 17.41 1.94 21.89
C TRP A 127 17.30 2.03 20.36
N ASP A 128 16.18 2.58 19.85
CA ASP A 128 15.98 2.73 18.40
C ASP A 128 16.99 3.71 17.79
N LYS A 129 17.36 4.75 18.51
CA LYS A 129 18.38 5.73 18.06
C LYS A 129 19.77 5.13 17.89
N GLU A 130 20.12 4.12 18.68
CA GLU A 130 21.41 3.42 18.60
C GLU A 130 21.47 2.39 17.47
N GLN A 131 20.30 2.03 16.87
CA GLN A 131 20.27 1.03 15.79
C GLN A 131 20.95 1.55 14.52
N THR A 132 21.64 0.62 13.87
CA THR A 132 22.26 0.77 12.56
C THR A 132 21.80 -0.34 11.63
N HIS A 133 22.05 -0.24 10.33
CA HIS A 133 21.79 -1.34 9.39
C HIS A 133 22.45 -2.66 9.84
N GLN A 134 23.62 -2.59 10.45
CA GLN A 134 24.34 -3.78 10.90
C GLN A 134 23.72 -4.43 12.14
N THR A 135 23.27 -3.63 13.12
CA THR A 135 22.62 -4.18 14.32
C THR A 135 21.25 -4.80 14.00
N LEU A 136 20.52 -4.22 13.04
CA LEU A 136 19.20 -4.72 12.61
C LEU A 136 19.26 -5.98 11.75
N ARG A 137 20.43 -6.37 11.21
CA ARG A 137 20.54 -7.60 10.38
C ARG A 137 20.06 -8.85 11.10
N LYS A 138 20.32 -8.96 12.39
CA LYS A 138 19.89 -10.11 13.18
C LYS A 138 18.37 -10.17 13.25
N HIS A 139 17.72 -9.06 13.56
CA HIS A 139 16.27 -8.97 13.66
C HIS A 139 15.61 -9.25 12.30
N LEU A 140 16.06 -8.62 11.22
CA LEU A 140 15.54 -8.90 9.88
C LEU A 140 15.61 -10.40 9.53
N LEU A 141 16.66 -11.11 9.98
CA LEU A 141 16.78 -12.55 9.75
C LEU A 141 15.78 -13.33 10.63
N GLU A 142 15.61 -12.95 11.90
CA GLU A 142 14.64 -13.54 12.84
C GLU A 142 13.23 -13.40 12.29
N GLU A 143 12.77 -12.19 11.99
CA GLU A 143 11.44 -11.92 11.42
C GLU A 143 11.20 -12.66 10.09
N SER A 144 12.25 -12.81 9.27
CA SER A 144 12.13 -13.58 8.03
C SER A 144 11.85 -15.06 8.29
N TYR A 145 12.47 -15.68 9.30
CA TYR A 145 12.21 -17.06 9.65
C TYR A 145 10.88 -17.26 10.37
N GLU A 146 10.46 -16.32 11.21
CA GLU A 146 9.17 -16.33 11.89
C GLU A 146 8.04 -16.21 10.87
N THR A 147 8.18 -15.29 9.90
CA THR A 147 7.29 -15.21 8.73
C THR A 147 7.18 -16.54 7.99
N LEU A 148 8.32 -17.19 7.66
CA LEU A 148 8.31 -18.49 6.97
C LEU A 148 7.61 -19.56 7.81
N SER A 149 7.83 -19.57 9.13
CA SER A 149 7.17 -20.51 10.04
C SER A 149 5.66 -20.31 10.08
N ALA A 150 5.19 -19.06 10.12
CA ALA A 150 3.78 -18.74 10.07
C ALA A 150 3.14 -19.15 8.73
N LEU A 151 3.84 -18.94 7.61
CA LEU A 151 3.42 -19.37 6.28
C LEU A 151 3.33 -20.90 6.19
N ASP A 152 4.34 -21.63 6.66
CA ASP A 152 4.38 -23.10 6.64
C ASP A 152 3.28 -23.72 7.52
N ALA A 153 2.94 -23.07 8.64
CA ALA A 153 1.87 -23.47 9.52
C ALA A 153 0.48 -23.05 9.04
N ASN A 154 0.38 -22.22 7.99
CA ASN A 154 -0.84 -21.55 7.54
C ASN A 154 -1.54 -20.79 8.70
N ASP A 155 -0.74 -20.18 9.58
CA ASP A 155 -1.19 -19.39 10.73
C ASP A 155 -1.48 -17.95 10.28
N ILE A 156 -2.77 -17.65 10.11
CA ILE A 156 -3.23 -16.33 9.60
C ILE A 156 -2.90 -15.19 10.56
N ASP A 157 -3.02 -15.41 11.86
CA ASP A 157 -2.73 -14.38 12.86
C ASP A 157 -1.23 -14.16 13.00
N GLY A 158 -0.44 -15.24 13.02
CA GLY A 158 1.01 -15.18 12.96
C GLY A 158 1.51 -14.49 11.68
N MET A 159 0.98 -14.82 10.51
CA MET A 159 1.34 -14.12 9.26
C MET A 159 1.09 -12.61 9.34
N ARG A 160 -0.01 -12.19 9.98
CA ARG A 160 -0.31 -10.75 10.14
C ARG A 160 0.71 -10.05 11.04
N GLU A 161 1.11 -10.69 12.13
CA GLU A 161 2.13 -10.24 13.07
C GLU A 161 3.47 -10.11 12.35
N GLU A 162 3.97 -11.19 11.78
CA GLU A 162 5.30 -11.25 11.17
C GLU A 162 5.46 -10.36 9.92
N PHE A 163 4.39 -10.17 9.13
CA PHE A 163 4.43 -9.19 8.04
C PHE A 163 4.55 -7.75 8.58
N GLY A 164 3.96 -7.47 9.74
CA GLY A 164 4.13 -6.19 10.44
C GLY A 164 5.58 -5.98 10.88
N ASP A 165 6.20 -6.99 11.45
CA ASP A 165 7.58 -6.93 11.94
C ASP A 165 8.59 -6.84 10.78
N LEU A 166 8.39 -7.56 9.69
CA LEU A 166 9.16 -7.36 8.46
C LEU A 166 9.00 -5.94 7.90
N LEU A 167 7.78 -5.39 7.90
CA LEU A 167 7.54 -4.01 7.46
C LEU A 167 8.27 -3.02 8.37
N LEU A 168 8.27 -3.24 9.70
CA LEU A 168 9.04 -2.44 10.65
C LEU A 168 10.54 -2.44 10.30
N GLN A 169 11.12 -3.60 10.01
CA GLN A 169 12.53 -3.69 9.61
C GLN A 169 12.83 -2.85 8.35
N ILE A 170 11.93 -2.86 7.38
CA ILE A 170 12.10 -2.08 6.13
C ILE A 170 12.02 -0.57 6.42
N VAL A 171 10.98 -0.13 7.14
CA VAL A 171 10.76 1.30 7.42
C VAL A 171 11.85 1.86 8.35
N LEU A 172 12.25 1.11 9.38
CA LEU A 172 13.30 1.51 10.31
C LEU A 172 14.67 1.64 9.61
N ASN A 173 15.04 0.66 8.76
CA ASN A 173 16.25 0.78 7.95
C ASN A 173 16.19 1.95 6.98
N SER A 174 15.03 2.24 6.38
CA SER A 174 14.87 3.40 5.50
C SER A 174 14.99 4.73 6.26
N GLN A 175 14.52 4.77 7.51
CA GLN A 175 14.67 5.94 8.38
C GLN A 175 16.15 6.17 8.78
N ILE A 176 16.91 5.09 9.03
CA ILE A 176 18.36 5.17 9.26
C ILE A 176 19.06 5.74 8.04
N ALA A 177 18.81 5.17 6.86
CA ALA A 177 19.39 5.62 5.61
C ALA A 177 19.09 7.10 5.31
N TYR A 178 17.87 7.56 5.60
CA TYR A 178 17.49 8.97 5.48
C TYR A 178 18.33 9.86 6.41
N GLN A 179 18.54 9.46 7.66
CA GLN A 179 19.37 10.20 8.64
C GLN A 179 20.85 10.24 8.23
N ASP A 180 21.32 9.19 7.56
CA ASP A 180 22.68 9.09 7.04
C ASP A 180 22.86 9.78 5.66
N ASN A 181 21.80 10.41 5.13
CA ASN A 181 21.75 11.05 3.81
C ASN A 181 22.04 10.10 2.63
N GLU A 182 21.62 8.85 2.73
CA GLU A 182 21.79 7.84 1.69
C GLU A 182 20.57 7.77 0.77
N PHE A 183 19.40 7.41 1.29
CA PHE A 183 18.12 7.36 0.59
C PHE A 183 16.95 7.45 1.58
N SER A 184 15.75 7.69 1.06
CA SER A 184 14.49 7.77 1.83
C SER A 184 13.57 6.58 1.54
N MET A 185 12.52 6.42 2.35
CA MET A 185 11.45 5.46 2.07
C MET A 185 10.78 5.74 0.72
N THR A 186 10.67 7.02 0.33
CA THR A 186 10.14 7.40 -1.01
C THR A 186 11.00 6.83 -2.14
N ASP A 187 12.32 6.78 -1.98
CA ASP A 187 13.22 6.20 -2.98
C ASP A 187 13.05 4.68 -3.06
N VAL A 188 12.86 4.02 -1.92
CA VAL A 188 12.56 2.57 -1.86
C VAL A 188 11.26 2.28 -2.60
N MET A 189 10.18 3.00 -2.29
CA MET A 189 8.88 2.86 -2.94
C MET A 189 8.97 3.11 -4.45
N LYS A 190 9.62 4.20 -4.85
CA LYS A 190 9.81 4.54 -6.27
C LYS A 190 10.60 3.47 -7.01
N HIS A 191 11.66 2.96 -6.40
CA HIS A 191 12.48 1.91 -7.02
C HIS A 191 11.69 0.62 -7.26
N ILE A 192 10.94 0.14 -6.26
CA ILE A 192 10.15 -1.07 -6.44
C ILE A 192 8.98 -0.87 -7.40
N TYR A 193 8.30 0.30 -7.34
CA TYR A 193 7.24 0.65 -8.28
C TYR A 193 7.73 0.58 -9.73
N ASP A 194 8.81 1.29 -10.06
CA ASP A 194 9.36 1.31 -11.41
C ASP A 194 9.81 -0.08 -11.89
N LYS A 195 10.37 -0.87 -10.98
CA LYS A 195 10.78 -2.24 -11.26
C LYS A 195 9.59 -3.15 -11.59
N ILE A 196 8.51 -3.07 -10.82
CA ILE A 196 7.30 -3.88 -11.05
C ILE A 196 6.64 -3.47 -12.37
N VAL A 197 6.41 -2.18 -12.61
CA VAL A 197 5.80 -1.68 -13.86
C VAL A 197 6.64 -2.14 -15.07
N ARG A 198 7.94 -1.91 -15.05
CA ARG A 198 8.84 -2.27 -16.16
C ARG A 198 8.89 -3.78 -16.42
N ARG A 199 8.77 -4.63 -15.38
CA ARG A 199 8.81 -6.09 -15.52
C ARG A 199 7.48 -6.72 -15.92
N HIS A 200 6.39 -5.94 -15.94
CA HIS A 200 5.07 -6.41 -16.32
C HIS A 200 4.47 -5.59 -17.48
N PRO A 201 5.18 -5.47 -18.63
CA PRO A 201 4.69 -4.68 -19.76
C PRO A 201 3.39 -5.24 -20.36
N HIS A 202 3.08 -6.50 -20.12
CA HIS A 202 1.81 -7.13 -20.50
C HIS A 202 0.61 -6.69 -19.65
N VAL A 203 0.86 -6.02 -18.52
CA VAL A 203 -0.18 -5.48 -17.62
C VAL A 203 -0.27 -3.95 -17.75
N PHE A 204 0.87 -3.26 -17.87
CA PHE A 204 0.97 -1.81 -17.78
C PHE A 204 1.24 -1.13 -19.14
N GLU A 205 1.55 -1.91 -20.19
CA GLU A 205 1.82 -1.47 -21.55
C GLU A 205 1.04 -2.35 -22.55
N ASP A 206 1.28 -2.18 -23.84
CA ASP A 206 0.54 -2.88 -24.91
C ASP A 206 1.11 -4.27 -25.27
N LEU A 207 2.06 -4.82 -24.49
CA LEU A 207 2.64 -6.14 -24.78
C LEU A 207 1.63 -7.26 -24.52
N LYS A 208 1.32 -8.05 -25.55
CA LYS A 208 0.49 -9.24 -25.40
C LYS A 208 1.37 -10.46 -25.19
N LEU A 209 1.09 -11.21 -24.13
CA LEU A 209 1.71 -12.50 -23.79
C LEU A 209 0.59 -13.52 -23.62
N ASP A 210 0.85 -14.76 -24.04
CA ASP A 210 -0.16 -15.81 -24.02
C ASP A 210 0.23 -16.92 -23.02
N GLY A 211 -0.24 -16.73 -21.79
CA GLY A 211 -0.02 -17.66 -20.70
C GLY A 211 1.21 -17.40 -19.82
N VAL A 212 1.34 -18.23 -18.78
CA VAL A 212 2.35 -18.07 -17.73
C VAL A 212 3.78 -18.25 -18.26
N ASP A 213 3.99 -19.18 -19.18
CA ASP A 213 5.34 -19.49 -19.70
C ASP A 213 5.92 -18.32 -20.50
N ASP A 214 5.09 -17.61 -21.27
CA ASP A 214 5.52 -16.41 -21.99
C ASP A 214 5.86 -15.28 -21.03
N VAL A 215 5.09 -15.12 -19.95
CA VAL A 215 5.37 -14.15 -18.89
C VAL A 215 6.71 -14.43 -18.22
N LEU A 216 6.97 -15.66 -17.82
CA LEU A 216 8.23 -16.08 -17.19
C LEU A 216 9.43 -15.88 -18.13
N THR A 217 9.28 -16.28 -19.40
CA THR A 217 10.32 -16.09 -20.43
C THR A 217 10.65 -14.61 -20.63
N ASN A 218 9.62 -13.76 -20.72
CA ASN A 218 9.82 -12.31 -20.86
C ASN A 218 10.48 -11.70 -19.63
N TRP A 219 10.08 -12.14 -18.44
CA TRP A 219 10.63 -11.68 -17.17
C TRP A 219 12.13 -11.99 -17.03
N GLU A 220 12.55 -13.22 -17.40
CA GLU A 220 13.97 -13.60 -17.42
C GLU A 220 14.77 -12.73 -18.43
N LYS A 221 14.24 -12.51 -19.63
CA LYS A 221 14.89 -11.61 -20.61
C LYS A 221 15.07 -10.19 -20.09
N LEU A 222 14.07 -9.66 -19.35
CA LEU A 222 14.16 -8.33 -18.75
C LEU A 222 15.19 -8.31 -17.61
N LYS A 223 15.23 -9.34 -16.77
CA LYS A 223 16.27 -9.49 -15.73
C LYS A 223 17.68 -9.58 -16.33
N GLU A 224 17.86 -10.34 -17.40
CA GLU A 224 19.15 -10.44 -18.09
C GLU A 224 19.61 -9.09 -18.67
N LYS A 225 18.70 -8.32 -19.29
CA LYS A 225 18.99 -6.95 -19.78
C LYS A 225 19.41 -6.01 -18.63
N GLU A 226 18.78 -6.12 -17.47
CA GLU A 226 19.13 -5.35 -16.28
C GLU A 226 20.51 -5.75 -15.74
N ARG A 227 20.80 -7.05 -15.71
CA ARG A 227 22.11 -7.61 -15.30
C ARG A 227 23.21 -7.27 -16.29
N GLY A 228 22.91 -7.29 -17.60
CA GLY A 228 23.88 -6.99 -18.65
C GLY A 228 24.46 -5.58 -18.60
N LYS A 229 23.75 -4.62 -18.00
CA LYS A 229 24.27 -3.27 -17.73
C LYS A 229 25.24 -3.20 -16.54
N LYS A 230 25.36 -4.29 -15.75
CA LYS A 230 26.24 -4.40 -14.57
C LYS A 230 27.34 -5.46 -14.74
N LYS A 231 27.52 -6.03 -15.93
CA LYS A 231 28.55 -7.02 -16.23
C LYS A 231 29.88 -6.35 -16.55
N ASP A 232 30.63 -6.03 -15.49
CA ASP A 232 32.07 -6.11 -15.52
C ASP A 232 32.48 -6.94 -14.29
N ASP A 233 33.19 -8.08 -14.52
CA ASP A 233 33.87 -8.94 -13.54
C ASP A 233 33.03 -9.67 -12.46
N LYS A 234 31.89 -10.28 -12.79
CA LYS A 234 31.22 -11.16 -11.82
C LYS A 234 31.46 -12.63 -12.12
N GLY A 235 31.98 -13.38 -11.13
CA GLY A 235 32.05 -14.82 -11.13
C GLY A 235 30.65 -15.49 -11.15
N ILE A 236 30.60 -16.79 -11.49
CA ILE A 236 29.33 -17.55 -11.57
C ILE A 236 28.51 -17.47 -10.26
N LEU A 237 29.19 -17.32 -9.11
CA LEU A 237 28.60 -17.32 -7.77
C LEU A 237 28.28 -15.93 -7.21
N ASP A 238 28.65 -14.87 -7.88
CA ASP A 238 28.47 -13.49 -7.39
C ASP A 238 27.00 -13.04 -7.31
N GLY A 239 26.07 -13.88 -7.76
CA GLY A 239 24.62 -13.65 -7.64
C GLY A 239 24.01 -14.18 -6.34
N VAL A 240 24.74 -15.02 -5.61
CA VAL A 240 24.26 -15.69 -4.39
C VAL A 240 24.74 -14.91 -3.17
N PRO A 241 23.83 -14.36 -2.34
CA PRO A 241 24.23 -13.62 -1.14
C PRO A 241 25.02 -14.52 -0.18
N ALA A 242 26.21 -14.09 0.25
CA ALA A 242 27.04 -14.84 1.21
C ALA A 242 26.37 -15.01 2.60
N SER A 243 25.30 -14.26 2.86
CA SER A 243 24.50 -14.33 4.09
C SER A 243 23.40 -15.39 4.05
N LEU A 244 23.15 -16.03 2.89
CA LEU A 244 22.19 -17.13 2.81
C LEU A 244 22.66 -18.33 3.63
N PRO A 245 21.75 -19.11 4.27
CA PRO A 245 22.09 -20.39 4.86
C PRO A 245 22.74 -21.32 3.84
N ALA A 246 23.69 -22.13 4.29
CA ALA A 246 24.51 -22.97 3.41
C ALA A 246 23.69 -23.87 2.48
N LEU A 247 22.56 -24.42 2.94
CA LEU A 247 21.65 -25.21 2.13
C LEU A 247 20.98 -24.42 1.02
N ASN A 248 20.53 -23.20 1.33
CA ASN A 248 19.93 -22.30 0.33
C ASN A 248 20.98 -21.84 -0.69
N GLN A 249 22.22 -21.57 -0.25
CA GLN A 249 23.32 -21.31 -1.17
C GLN A 249 23.55 -22.50 -2.12
N ALA A 250 23.53 -23.72 -1.61
CA ALA A 250 23.72 -24.92 -2.42
C ALA A 250 22.61 -25.19 -3.45
N GLN A 251 21.40 -24.67 -3.22
CA GLN A 251 20.30 -24.77 -4.19
C GLN A 251 20.41 -23.76 -5.33
N GLU A 252 21.10 -22.64 -5.10
CA GLU A 252 21.32 -21.58 -6.10
C GLU A 252 22.56 -21.90 -7.00
N TYR A 253 23.37 -22.91 -6.65
CA TYR A 253 24.52 -23.41 -7.41
C TYR A 253 24.09 -24.54 -8.33
#